data_fd34fb8c6e256f96b2322b3fb356a5bc
#
_entry.id   fd34fb8c6e256f96b2322b3fb356a5bc
#
_cell.length_a   1.000
_cell.length_b   1.000
_cell.length_c   1.000
_cell.angle_alpha   90.00
_cell.angle_beta   90.00
_cell.angle_gamma   90.00
#
_symmetry.space_group_name_H-M   'P 1'
#
loop_
_entity.id
_entity.type
_entity.pdbx_description
1 polymer ?
#
loop_
_entity_poly.entity_id
_entity_poly.type
_entity_poly.pdbx_seq_one_letter_code
_entity_poly.pdbx_strand_id
1 'polypeptide(L)'
;MKQFSEATRVQMPAMVHLTRIGYTYFGKLSEDKNGTVYDGDTNILLPIFEQQFKRLNPEHEGEYLQVLKDIRKELNDDDLGRGFYNRLKAVSPVKLIDFDNIGNNTFHFTAEFTCKNGQDEFRPDITLFVNGLPLCFVEVKKPNNHGGMLAESTRMNKERFPNKKFRRFINITQLMIFSNNMEYDALGGIVPIQGAFYCTGARSYAQFNCFREENSSNQKIAPYNRDYRYEDVDKVVEEQILSDYNCQVIHTSPEYQTNLDVNTPTNRVLTSMCSPERLLYI
;
A
#
# COMPACT_ATOMS: atom_id res chain seq x y z
N MET A 1 -9.10 9.79 22.01
CA MET A 1 -9.16 9.91 20.52
C MET A 1 -10.58 10.33 20.13
N LYS A 2 -10.77 11.13 19.08
CA LYS A 2 -12.11 11.49 18.62
C LYS A 2 -12.75 10.25 17.98
N GLN A 3 -13.93 9.87 18.43
CA GLN A 3 -14.68 8.70 17.94
C GLN A 3 -14.90 8.71 16.40
N PHE A 4 -14.86 9.88 15.78
CA PHE A 4 -15.09 10.12 14.36
C PHE A 4 -13.85 10.71 13.65
N SER A 5 -12.72 10.04 13.77
CA SER A 5 -11.49 10.43 13.05
C SER A 5 -11.35 9.67 11.72
N GLU A 6 -10.43 10.08 10.88
CA GLU A 6 -10.02 9.37 9.67
C GLU A 6 -9.54 7.95 9.99
N ALA A 7 -8.72 7.84 11.03
CA ALA A 7 -8.21 6.55 11.50
C ALA A 7 -9.35 5.58 11.85
N THR A 8 -10.35 6.03 12.60
CA THR A 8 -11.42 5.15 13.10
C THR A 8 -12.44 4.78 12.03
N ARG A 9 -12.66 5.64 11.03
CA ARG A 9 -13.67 5.43 10.00
C ARG A 9 -13.17 4.71 8.76
N VAL A 10 -11.92 4.92 8.38
CA VAL A 10 -11.39 4.43 7.11
C VAL A 10 -10.14 3.58 7.32
N GLN A 11 -9.14 4.09 8.04
CA GLN A 11 -7.85 3.41 8.16
C GLN A 11 -7.95 2.06 8.88
N MET A 12 -8.57 2.02 10.08
CA MET A 12 -8.69 0.77 10.84
C MET A 12 -9.53 -0.30 10.11
N PRO A 13 -10.72 0.02 9.57
CA PRO A 13 -11.45 -0.94 8.74
C PRO A 13 -10.65 -1.43 7.53
N ALA A 14 -9.92 -0.55 6.84
CA ALA A 14 -9.09 -0.91 5.70
C ALA A 14 -7.95 -1.88 6.10
N MET A 15 -7.33 -1.67 7.27
CA MET A 15 -6.30 -2.58 7.80
C MET A 15 -6.87 -3.97 8.10
N VAL A 16 -8.04 -4.04 8.71
CA VAL A 16 -8.73 -5.32 8.94
C VAL A 16 -9.11 -5.98 7.61
N HIS A 17 -9.55 -5.19 6.62
CA HIS A 17 -9.86 -5.72 5.30
C HIS A 17 -8.62 -6.31 4.59
N LEU A 18 -7.45 -5.72 4.75
CA LEU A 18 -6.20 -6.26 4.19
C LEU A 18 -5.90 -7.67 4.71
N THR A 19 -6.19 -7.97 5.98
CA THR A 19 -6.02 -9.34 6.50
C THR A 19 -6.94 -10.33 5.79
N ARG A 20 -8.16 -9.90 5.43
CA ARG A 20 -9.15 -10.73 4.74
C ARG A 20 -8.83 -10.99 3.27
N ILE A 21 -7.92 -10.23 2.68
CA ILE A 21 -7.43 -10.43 1.30
C ILE A 21 -6.01 -11.00 1.25
N GLY A 22 -5.51 -11.56 2.37
CA GLY A 22 -4.29 -12.37 2.40
C GLY A 22 -3.02 -11.66 2.89
N TYR A 23 -3.14 -10.48 3.49
CA TYR A 23 -1.98 -9.81 4.10
C TYR A 23 -1.83 -10.16 5.57
N THR A 24 -0.57 -10.29 6.00
CA THR A 24 -0.22 -10.41 7.41
C THR A 24 0.07 -9.03 8.00
N TYR A 25 -0.57 -8.71 9.11
CA TYR A 25 -0.26 -7.49 9.86
C TYR A 25 1.12 -7.64 10.51
N PHE A 26 2.04 -6.74 10.18
CA PHE A 26 3.41 -6.78 10.71
C PHE A 26 3.54 -6.19 12.12
N GLY A 27 2.50 -5.56 12.62
CA GLY A 27 2.56 -4.76 13.84
C GLY A 27 2.90 -3.29 13.56
N LYS A 28 2.82 -2.46 14.59
CA LYS A 28 3.22 -1.05 14.52
C LYS A 28 4.74 -0.95 14.55
N LEU A 29 5.32 -0.41 13.49
CA LEU A 29 6.74 -0.13 13.45
C LEU A 29 7.06 1.17 14.18
N SER A 30 7.88 1.08 15.21
CA SER A 30 8.49 2.22 15.85
C SER A 30 9.81 2.58 15.14
N GLU A 31 10.36 3.77 15.43
CA GLU A 31 11.66 4.18 14.91
C GLU A 31 12.74 3.13 15.24
N ASP A 32 13.27 2.48 14.20
CA ASP A 32 14.34 1.51 14.36
C ASP A 32 15.70 2.21 14.30
N LYS A 33 16.18 2.59 15.48
CA LYS A 33 17.46 3.31 15.61
C LYS A 33 18.68 2.48 15.21
N ASN A 34 18.53 1.15 15.19
CA ASN A 34 19.64 0.24 14.88
C ASN A 34 19.64 -0.22 13.41
N GLY A 35 18.59 0.08 12.63
CA GLY A 35 18.46 -0.34 11.23
C GLY A 35 18.42 -1.86 11.06
N THR A 36 17.86 -2.59 12.04
CA THR A 36 17.81 -4.05 12.03
C THR A 36 16.48 -4.61 11.53
N VAL A 37 15.41 -3.85 11.68
CA VAL A 37 14.05 -4.23 11.26
C VAL A 37 13.76 -3.73 9.86
N TYR A 38 14.14 -2.50 9.55
CA TYR A 38 13.98 -1.93 8.23
C TYR A 38 15.12 -0.99 7.85
N ASP A 39 15.30 -0.81 6.56
CA ASP A 39 16.25 0.15 6.00
C ASP A 39 15.63 1.56 6.02
N GLY A 40 16.23 2.47 6.76
CA GLY A 40 15.72 3.84 6.93
C GLY A 40 15.63 4.67 5.64
N ASP A 41 16.40 4.30 4.61
CA ASP A 41 16.41 5.00 3.32
C ASP A 41 15.34 4.50 2.35
N THR A 42 15.07 3.18 2.33
CA THR A 42 14.20 2.52 1.35
C THR A 42 12.92 1.99 1.96
N ASN A 43 12.85 1.91 3.29
CA ASN A 43 11.78 1.29 4.05
C ASN A 43 11.61 -0.22 3.78
N ILE A 44 12.62 -0.90 3.24
CA ILE A 44 12.62 -2.35 3.06
C ILE A 44 12.65 -3.03 4.43
N LEU A 45 11.75 -3.99 4.68
CA LEU A 45 11.77 -4.84 5.88
C LEU A 45 12.90 -5.86 5.75
N LEU A 46 14.03 -5.59 6.36
CA LEU A 46 15.28 -6.34 6.16
C LEU A 46 15.16 -7.83 6.46
N PRO A 47 14.63 -8.28 7.62
CA PRO A 47 14.53 -9.70 7.92
C PRO A 47 13.62 -10.46 6.95
N ILE A 48 12.49 -9.85 6.57
CA ILE A 48 11.54 -10.46 5.60
C ILE A 48 12.20 -10.54 4.23
N PHE A 49 12.83 -9.46 3.78
CA PHE A 49 13.50 -9.42 2.47
C PHE A 49 14.64 -10.43 2.39
N GLU A 50 15.48 -10.53 3.41
CA GLU A 50 16.57 -11.51 3.46
C GLU A 50 16.05 -12.95 3.41
N GLN A 51 15.06 -13.27 4.24
CA GLN A 51 14.46 -14.60 4.27
C GLN A 51 13.85 -14.98 2.92
N GLN A 52 13.08 -14.08 2.31
CA GLN A 52 12.43 -14.34 1.03
C GLN A 52 13.43 -14.37 -0.12
N PHE A 53 14.43 -13.51 -0.11
CA PHE A 53 15.50 -13.52 -1.10
C PHE A 53 16.19 -14.89 -1.14
N LYS A 54 16.64 -15.41 0.01
CA LYS A 54 17.29 -16.72 0.13
C LYS A 54 16.35 -17.85 -0.31
N ARG A 55 15.08 -17.78 0.05
CA ARG A 55 14.08 -18.78 -0.33
C ARG A 55 13.85 -18.82 -1.85
N LEU A 56 13.76 -17.66 -2.50
CA LEU A 56 13.54 -17.56 -3.95
C LEU A 56 14.80 -17.84 -4.77
N ASN A 57 15.98 -17.71 -4.17
CA ASN A 57 17.27 -17.77 -4.84
C ASN A 57 18.27 -18.65 -4.08
N PRO A 58 18.02 -19.96 -3.89
CA PRO A 58 18.87 -20.82 -3.05
C PRO A 58 20.30 -20.93 -3.58
N GLU A 59 20.53 -20.79 -4.89
CA GLU A 59 21.87 -20.83 -5.49
C GLU A 59 22.61 -19.48 -5.37
N HIS A 60 21.93 -18.41 -4.98
CA HIS A 60 22.43 -17.03 -4.90
C HIS A 60 22.29 -16.43 -3.49
N GLU A 61 22.13 -17.23 -2.46
CA GLU A 61 21.92 -16.73 -1.07
C GLU A 61 22.98 -15.72 -0.64
N GLY A 62 24.23 -15.95 -1.02
CA GLY A 62 25.36 -15.09 -0.67
C GLY A 62 25.32 -13.71 -1.34
N GLU A 63 24.48 -13.50 -2.35
CA GLU A 63 24.38 -12.25 -3.09
C GLU A 63 23.44 -11.23 -2.44
N TYR A 64 22.72 -11.60 -1.38
CA TYR A 64 21.71 -10.77 -0.71
C TYR A 64 22.18 -9.35 -0.44
N LEU A 65 23.35 -9.18 0.21
CA LEU A 65 23.85 -7.85 0.56
C LEU A 65 24.23 -7.01 -0.68
N GLN A 66 24.75 -7.67 -1.72
CA GLN A 66 25.08 -6.97 -2.98
C GLN A 66 23.80 -6.52 -3.68
N VAL A 67 22.79 -7.40 -3.77
CA VAL A 67 21.48 -7.07 -4.38
C VAL A 67 20.80 -5.92 -3.63
N LEU A 68 20.82 -5.91 -2.30
CA LEU A 68 20.29 -4.81 -1.50
C LEU A 68 21.01 -3.49 -1.80
N LYS A 69 22.33 -3.53 -1.93
CA LYS A 69 23.16 -2.36 -2.29
C LYS A 69 22.83 -1.85 -3.68
N ASP A 70 22.64 -2.75 -4.64
CA ASP A 70 22.29 -2.39 -6.02
C ASP A 70 20.89 -1.77 -6.10
N ILE A 71 19.92 -2.31 -5.37
CA ILE A 71 18.58 -1.72 -5.23
C ILE A 71 18.70 -0.28 -4.68
N ARG A 72 19.40 -0.08 -3.57
CA ARG A 72 19.60 1.26 -2.99
C ARG A 72 20.20 2.26 -3.97
N LYS A 73 21.13 1.81 -4.82
CA LYS A 73 21.76 2.65 -5.85
C LYS A 73 20.76 3.02 -6.95
N GLU A 74 20.06 2.04 -7.49
CA GLU A 74 19.06 2.23 -8.54
C GLU A 74 17.92 3.15 -8.12
N LEU A 75 17.47 3.05 -6.86
CA LEU A 75 16.42 3.89 -6.32
C LEU A 75 16.80 5.39 -6.17
N ASN A 76 18.02 5.78 -6.49
CA ASN A 76 18.43 7.20 -6.56
C ASN A 76 18.13 7.87 -7.90
N ASP A 77 17.79 7.10 -8.91
CA ASP A 77 17.54 7.65 -10.25
C ASP A 77 16.28 8.52 -10.26
N ASP A 78 16.29 9.56 -11.09
CA ASP A 78 15.16 10.51 -11.20
C ASP A 78 14.16 10.03 -12.24
N ASP A 79 13.51 8.91 -11.97
CA ASP A 79 12.69 8.18 -12.93
C ASP A 79 11.35 7.70 -12.40
N LEU A 80 10.96 8.14 -11.19
CA LEU A 80 9.74 7.75 -10.50
C LEU A 80 9.57 6.22 -10.35
N GLY A 81 10.69 5.50 -10.21
CA GLY A 81 10.71 4.06 -9.96
C GLY A 81 10.63 3.19 -11.22
N ARG A 82 10.77 3.77 -12.42
CA ARG A 82 10.76 3.01 -13.67
C ARG A 82 11.89 1.99 -13.73
N GLY A 83 13.11 2.37 -13.33
CA GLY A 83 14.27 1.46 -13.29
C GLY A 83 13.97 0.26 -12.37
N PHE A 84 13.48 0.53 -11.18
CA PHE A 84 13.12 -0.52 -10.24
C PHE A 84 11.98 -1.42 -10.74
N TYR A 85 10.95 -0.86 -11.37
CA TYR A 85 9.91 -1.64 -12.04
C TYR A 85 10.49 -2.58 -13.10
N ASN A 86 11.40 -2.08 -13.94
CA ASN A 86 12.08 -2.91 -14.94
C ASN A 86 12.91 -4.02 -14.30
N ARG A 87 13.58 -3.75 -13.18
CA ARG A 87 14.29 -4.77 -12.39
C ARG A 87 13.36 -5.87 -11.91
N LEU A 88 12.19 -5.52 -11.36
CA LEU A 88 11.22 -6.51 -10.88
C LEU A 88 10.76 -7.45 -11.98
N LYS A 89 10.64 -6.95 -13.22
CA LYS A 89 10.17 -7.72 -14.39
C LYS A 89 11.28 -8.38 -15.20
N ALA A 90 12.53 -8.02 -14.96
CA ALA A 90 13.63 -8.52 -15.76
C ALA A 90 13.79 -10.04 -15.62
N VAL A 91 14.05 -10.70 -16.74
CA VAL A 91 14.53 -12.09 -16.73
C VAL A 91 15.93 -12.07 -16.13
N SER A 92 16.06 -12.50 -14.91
CA SER A 92 17.29 -12.51 -14.14
C SER A 92 17.44 -13.85 -13.41
N PRO A 93 18.66 -14.35 -13.20
CA PRO A 93 18.88 -15.51 -12.34
C PRO A 93 18.45 -15.23 -10.89
N VAL A 94 18.41 -13.97 -10.48
CA VAL A 94 17.98 -13.53 -9.15
C VAL A 94 16.58 -12.95 -9.21
N LYS A 95 15.64 -13.58 -8.50
CA LYS A 95 14.24 -13.16 -8.40
C LYS A 95 14.00 -12.38 -7.10
N LEU A 96 13.36 -11.23 -7.19
CA LEU A 96 12.85 -10.47 -6.03
C LEU A 96 11.40 -10.82 -5.73
N ILE A 97 10.67 -11.21 -6.77
CA ILE A 97 9.25 -11.62 -6.72
C ILE A 97 9.10 -12.85 -7.62
N ASP A 98 8.30 -13.80 -7.17
CA ASP A 98 7.86 -14.92 -7.99
C ASP A 98 6.50 -14.60 -8.61
N PHE A 99 6.51 -14.15 -9.86
CA PHE A 99 5.28 -13.83 -10.60
C PHE A 99 4.56 -15.07 -11.12
N ASP A 100 5.26 -16.20 -11.25
CA ASP A 100 4.71 -17.46 -11.77
C ASP A 100 3.92 -18.21 -10.69
N ASN A 101 4.40 -18.11 -9.43
CA ASN A 101 3.75 -18.75 -8.30
C ASN A 101 3.59 -17.73 -7.14
N ILE A 102 2.43 -17.12 -7.10
CA ILE A 102 2.09 -16.06 -6.13
C ILE A 102 2.27 -16.54 -4.68
N GLY A 103 1.95 -17.81 -4.40
CA GLY A 103 2.10 -18.42 -3.08
C GLY A 103 3.54 -18.54 -2.57
N ASN A 104 4.52 -18.32 -3.45
CA ASN A 104 5.93 -18.22 -3.04
C ASN A 104 6.31 -16.85 -2.49
N ASN A 105 5.43 -15.87 -2.56
CA ASN A 105 5.68 -14.56 -2.00
C ASN A 105 5.02 -14.41 -0.62
N THR A 106 5.46 -13.43 0.15
CA THR A 106 4.84 -13.02 1.40
C THR A 106 4.29 -11.61 1.28
N PHE A 107 3.12 -11.40 1.85
CA PHE A 107 2.40 -10.14 1.81
C PHE A 107 2.20 -9.63 3.22
N HIS A 108 2.72 -8.44 3.50
CA HIS A 108 2.62 -7.82 4.83
C HIS A 108 2.13 -6.39 4.70
N PHE A 109 1.62 -5.84 5.77
CA PHE A 109 1.35 -4.42 5.89
C PHE A 109 1.61 -3.89 7.29
N THR A 110 1.84 -2.59 7.35
CA THR A 110 1.84 -1.80 8.58
C THR A 110 1.21 -0.44 8.31
N ALA A 111 0.83 0.29 9.35
CA ALA A 111 0.32 1.64 9.20
C ALA A 111 1.23 2.67 9.86
N GLU A 112 1.08 3.91 9.40
CA GLU A 112 1.83 5.07 9.90
C GLU A 112 3.35 4.87 9.87
N PHE A 113 3.84 4.11 8.88
CA PHE A 113 5.25 3.81 8.73
C PHE A 113 5.99 5.00 8.14
N THR A 114 6.88 5.58 8.92
CA THR A 114 7.55 6.83 8.58
C THR A 114 8.75 6.59 7.68
N CYS A 115 8.74 7.21 6.49
CA CYS A 115 9.94 7.47 5.73
C CYS A 115 10.54 8.78 6.23
N LYS A 116 11.65 8.71 6.93
CA LYS A 116 12.32 9.87 7.55
C LYS A 116 13.69 10.08 6.97
N ASN A 117 13.96 11.31 6.53
CA ASN A 117 15.28 11.71 6.09
C ASN A 117 15.65 13.08 6.65
N GLY A 118 16.42 13.10 7.71
CA GLY A 118 16.76 14.29 8.46
C GLY A 118 15.54 14.88 9.17
N GLN A 119 15.17 16.11 8.81
CA GLN A 119 14.01 16.81 9.38
C GLN A 119 12.72 16.59 8.59
N ASP A 120 12.81 15.99 7.40
CA ASP A 120 11.67 15.76 6.55
C ASP A 120 11.06 14.39 6.84
N GLU A 121 9.75 14.34 6.94
CA GLU A 121 8.97 13.12 7.16
C GLU A 121 7.90 12.95 6.08
N PHE A 122 7.77 11.72 5.62
CA PHE A 122 6.63 11.25 4.85
C PHE A 122 6.12 9.98 5.50
N ARG A 123 4.86 9.97 5.89
CA ARG A 123 4.24 8.89 6.63
C ARG A 123 2.92 8.51 5.96
N PRO A 124 2.93 7.53 5.05
CA PRO A 124 1.71 6.97 4.50
C PRO A 124 0.82 6.37 5.60
N ASP A 125 -0.50 6.43 5.40
CA ASP A 125 -1.44 5.84 6.36
C ASP A 125 -1.27 4.33 6.45
N ILE A 126 -1.10 3.63 5.30
CA ILE A 126 -0.86 2.19 5.25
C ILE A 126 0.23 1.92 4.20
N THR A 127 1.20 1.06 4.52
CA THR A 127 2.23 0.59 3.58
C THR A 127 2.12 -0.92 3.42
N LEU A 128 2.10 -1.39 2.16
CA LEU A 128 2.00 -2.80 1.79
C LEU A 128 3.33 -3.30 1.25
N PHE A 129 3.71 -4.49 1.71
CA PHE A 129 4.99 -5.10 1.37
C PHE A 129 4.78 -6.43 0.64
N VAL A 130 5.57 -6.66 -0.39
CA VAL A 130 5.75 -7.96 -1.02
C VAL A 130 7.20 -8.39 -0.78
N ASN A 131 7.41 -9.53 -0.16
CA ASN A 131 8.74 -10.03 0.18
C ASN A 131 9.61 -9.01 0.95
N GLY A 132 8.99 -8.19 1.78
CA GLY A 132 9.65 -7.12 2.52
C GLY A 132 9.88 -5.81 1.73
N LEU A 133 9.59 -5.77 0.43
CA LEU A 133 9.69 -4.57 -0.41
C LEU A 133 8.41 -3.73 -0.27
N PRO A 134 8.48 -2.43 0.08
CA PRO A 134 7.30 -1.56 0.23
C PRO A 134 6.77 -1.12 -1.14
N LEU A 135 6.04 -2.01 -1.83
CA LEU A 135 5.62 -1.80 -3.22
C LEU A 135 4.35 -0.96 -3.37
N CYS A 136 3.55 -0.83 -2.30
CA CYS A 136 2.34 -0.04 -2.36
C CYS A 136 2.15 0.75 -1.07
N PHE A 137 1.60 1.94 -1.18
CA PHE A 137 1.01 2.61 -0.01
C PHE A 137 -0.40 3.11 -0.31
N VAL A 138 -1.16 3.26 0.76
CA VAL A 138 -2.53 3.77 0.74
C VAL A 138 -2.61 4.99 1.65
N GLU A 139 -3.09 6.08 1.11
CA GLU A 139 -3.43 7.31 1.85
C GLU A 139 -4.95 7.40 1.91
N VAL A 140 -5.49 7.50 3.10
CA VAL A 140 -6.94 7.58 3.30
C VAL A 140 -7.36 8.95 3.80
N LYS A 141 -8.59 9.32 3.52
CA LYS A 141 -9.23 10.53 4.01
C LYS A 141 -10.65 10.21 4.45
N LYS A 142 -11.16 10.95 5.41
CA LYS A 142 -12.56 10.81 5.79
C LYS A 142 -13.50 11.36 4.70
N PRO A 143 -14.71 10.82 4.56
CA PRO A 143 -15.65 11.17 3.49
C PRO A 143 -15.97 12.67 3.38
N ASN A 144 -16.04 13.40 4.49
CA ASN A 144 -16.39 14.81 4.52
C ASN A 144 -15.16 15.75 4.41
N ASN A 145 -14.04 15.27 3.93
CA ASN A 145 -12.88 16.12 3.64
C ASN A 145 -13.07 16.78 2.25
N HIS A 146 -13.52 18.02 2.23
CA HIS A 146 -13.78 18.77 0.99
C HIS A 146 -12.52 19.03 0.14
N GLY A 147 -11.32 19.03 0.73
CA GLY A 147 -10.07 19.09 -0.02
C GLY A 147 -9.74 17.77 -0.72
N GLY A 148 -10.26 16.69 -0.20
CA GLY A 148 -10.30 15.35 -0.75
C GLY A 148 -8.98 14.86 -1.34
N MET A 149 -9.12 13.98 -2.29
CA MET A 149 -8.02 13.31 -2.98
C MET A 149 -7.24 14.24 -3.90
N LEU A 150 -7.86 15.27 -4.48
CA LEU A 150 -7.17 16.22 -5.34
C LEU A 150 -6.08 16.99 -4.59
N ALA A 151 -6.33 17.35 -3.33
CA ALA A 151 -5.33 18.00 -2.49
C ALA A 151 -4.13 17.08 -2.24
N GLU A 152 -4.35 15.78 -2.03
CA GLU A 152 -3.29 14.80 -1.85
C GLU A 152 -2.46 14.59 -3.11
N SER A 153 -3.08 14.46 -4.28
CA SER A 153 -2.35 14.37 -5.54
C SER A 153 -1.51 15.62 -5.82
N THR A 154 -2.05 16.80 -5.47
CA THR A 154 -1.33 18.07 -5.57
C THR A 154 -0.13 18.10 -4.61
N ARG A 155 -0.31 17.65 -3.37
CA ARG A 155 0.76 17.55 -2.37
C ARG A 155 1.86 16.58 -2.84
N MET A 156 1.48 15.43 -3.38
CA MET A 156 2.44 14.47 -3.94
C MET A 156 3.29 15.12 -5.05
N ASN A 157 2.64 15.77 -6.02
CA ASN A 157 3.34 16.38 -7.15
C ASN A 157 4.22 17.58 -6.75
N LYS A 158 3.78 18.40 -5.80
CA LYS A 158 4.50 19.62 -5.42
C LYS A 158 5.54 19.42 -4.32
N GLU A 159 5.32 18.46 -3.41
CA GLU A 159 6.11 18.35 -2.19
C GLU A 159 6.85 17.00 -2.09
N ARG A 160 6.22 15.89 -2.46
CA ARG A 160 6.78 14.56 -2.23
C ARG A 160 7.68 14.09 -3.36
N PHE A 161 7.19 14.10 -4.60
CA PHE A 161 7.98 13.65 -5.75
C PHE A 161 9.22 14.52 -6.01
N PRO A 162 9.18 15.86 -5.90
CA PRO A 162 10.38 16.69 -6.07
C PRO A 162 11.39 16.57 -4.92
N ASN A 163 10.96 16.08 -3.76
CA ASN A 163 11.84 15.99 -2.60
C ASN A 163 12.80 14.80 -2.72
N LYS A 164 14.05 15.08 -3.06
CA LYS A 164 15.09 14.08 -3.23
C LYS A 164 15.32 13.21 -1.99
N LYS A 165 14.94 13.67 -0.80
CA LYS A 165 15.08 12.91 0.45
C LYS A 165 14.14 11.72 0.51
N PHE A 166 13.00 11.76 -0.19
CA PHE A 166 12.05 10.65 -0.27
C PHE A 166 12.21 9.82 -1.54
N ARG A 167 13.16 10.17 -2.42
CA ARG A 167 13.31 9.56 -3.74
C ARG A 167 13.34 8.04 -3.69
N ARG A 168 14.15 7.45 -2.83
CA ARG A 168 14.26 5.98 -2.74
C ARG A 168 12.95 5.32 -2.35
N PHE A 169 12.23 5.88 -1.38
CA PHE A 169 10.93 5.35 -0.99
C PHE A 169 9.88 5.56 -2.08
N ILE A 170 9.86 6.71 -2.74
CA ILE A 170 8.96 6.95 -3.88
C ILE A 170 9.28 5.99 -5.05
N ASN A 171 10.55 5.77 -5.36
CA ASN A 171 10.95 4.93 -6.48
C ASN A 171 10.72 3.43 -6.23
N ILE A 172 10.83 2.95 -4.99
CA ILE A 172 10.52 1.55 -4.67
C ILE A 172 9.02 1.29 -4.68
N THR A 173 8.21 2.29 -4.36
CA THR A 173 6.75 2.18 -4.34
C THR A 173 6.20 2.18 -5.76
N GLN A 174 5.62 1.07 -6.18
CA GLN A 174 5.10 0.90 -7.54
C GLN A 174 3.62 1.28 -7.67
N LEU A 175 2.88 1.29 -6.57
CA LEU A 175 1.48 1.64 -6.55
C LEU A 175 1.18 2.58 -5.37
N MET A 176 0.50 3.68 -5.65
CA MET A 176 0.06 4.64 -4.64
C MET A 176 -1.45 4.80 -4.78
N ILE A 177 -2.18 4.56 -3.70
CA ILE A 177 -3.64 4.62 -3.67
C ILE A 177 -4.09 5.71 -2.71
N PHE A 178 -5.08 6.47 -3.12
CA PHE A 178 -5.70 7.53 -2.34
C PHE A 178 -7.20 7.30 -2.31
N SER A 179 -7.82 7.21 -1.12
CA SER A 179 -9.24 6.96 -0.98
C SER A 179 -9.87 7.77 0.15
N ASN A 180 -11.04 8.32 -0.08
CA ASN A 180 -11.85 8.99 0.94
C ASN A 180 -13.09 8.19 1.35
N ASN A 181 -13.14 6.92 1.02
CA ASN A 181 -14.24 6.01 1.32
C ASN A 181 -15.62 6.49 0.79
N MET A 182 -15.62 7.18 -0.33
CA MET A 182 -16.85 7.60 -1.01
C MET A 182 -16.94 6.93 -2.38
N GLU A 183 -18.18 6.78 -2.83
CA GLU A 183 -18.43 6.33 -4.20
C GLU A 183 -17.98 7.38 -5.20
N TYR A 184 -17.52 6.92 -6.36
CA TYR A 184 -17.31 7.79 -7.50
C TYR A 184 -18.66 8.25 -8.03
N ASP A 185 -18.88 9.56 -8.07
CA ASP A 185 -20.07 10.16 -8.67
C ASP A 185 -19.70 10.82 -10.00
N ALA A 186 -20.09 10.16 -11.10
CA ALA A 186 -19.89 10.68 -12.45
C ALA A 186 -20.74 11.94 -12.73
N LEU A 187 -21.79 12.17 -11.96
CA LEU A 187 -22.70 13.30 -12.12
C LEU A 187 -22.26 14.52 -11.29
N GLY A 188 -21.35 14.31 -10.33
CA GLY A 188 -20.92 15.31 -9.34
C GLY A 188 -19.96 16.37 -9.86
N GLY A 189 -19.59 16.37 -11.14
CA GLY A 189 -18.74 17.39 -11.71
C GLY A 189 -17.48 16.92 -12.45
N ILE A 190 -16.72 17.87 -12.97
CA ILE A 190 -15.55 17.63 -13.82
C ILE A 190 -14.37 17.02 -13.04
N VAL A 191 -14.27 17.35 -11.76
CA VAL A 191 -13.24 16.81 -10.86
C VAL A 191 -13.91 16.10 -9.69
N PRO A 192 -13.87 14.78 -9.63
CA PRO A 192 -14.44 14.05 -8.51
C PRO A 192 -13.62 14.35 -7.26
N ILE A 193 -14.24 14.97 -6.28
CA ILE A 193 -13.71 15.10 -4.92
C ILE A 193 -13.90 13.81 -4.14
N GLN A 194 -14.63 12.86 -4.70
CA GLN A 194 -15.05 11.59 -4.13
C GLN A 194 -14.40 10.42 -4.85
N GLY A 195 -14.31 9.29 -4.17
CA GLY A 195 -13.77 8.06 -4.72
C GLY A 195 -12.29 7.87 -4.44
N ALA A 196 -11.63 7.11 -5.30
CA ALA A 196 -10.22 6.80 -5.17
C ALA A 196 -9.42 7.20 -6.41
N PHE A 197 -8.16 7.52 -6.18
CA PHE A 197 -7.17 7.79 -7.21
C PHE A 197 -5.99 6.86 -7.00
N TYR A 198 -5.27 6.57 -8.06
CA TYR A 198 -4.02 5.81 -7.98
C TYR A 198 -2.97 6.38 -8.93
N CYS A 199 -1.70 6.13 -8.57
CA CYS A 199 -0.53 6.45 -9.37
C CYS A 199 0.40 5.24 -9.40
N THR A 200 0.98 4.93 -10.56
CA THR A 200 1.94 3.82 -10.70
C THR A 200 3.35 4.35 -10.98
N GLY A 201 4.39 3.64 -10.52
CA GLY A 201 5.79 3.98 -10.73
C GLY A 201 6.32 3.69 -12.15
N ALA A 202 5.61 2.89 -12.95
CA ALA A 202 6.07 2.47 -14.28
C ALA A 202 6.03 3.56 -15.38
N ARG A 203 5.63 4.78 -15.05
CA ARG A 203 5.40 5.87 -16.01
C ARG A 203 6.55 6.86 -16.01
N SER A 204 6.72 7.57 -17.13
CA SER A 204 7.75 8.61 -17.27
C SER A 204 7.45 9.90 -16.49
N TYR A 205 6.23 10.05 -15.99
CA TYR A 205 5.79 11.16 -15.15
C TYR A 205 4.68 10.70 -14.19
N ALA A 206 4.55 11.37 -13.07
CA ALA A 206 3.49 11.08 -12.11
C ALA A 206 2.12 11.42 -12.70
N GLN A 207 1.29 10.42 -12.85
CA GLN A 207 -0.08 10.57 -13.35
C GLN A 207 -1.04 9.91 -12.37
N PHE A 208 -2.00 10.71 -11.89
CA PHE A 208 -3.07 10.22 -11.05
C PHE A 208 -4.29 9.88 -11.91
N ASN A 209 -4.76 8.65 -11.76
CA ASN A 209 -5.94 8.15 -12.44
C ASN A 209 -7.07 7.95 -11.44
N CYS A 210 -8.31 8.22 -11.83
CA CYS A 210 -9.47 7.88 -11.01
C CYS A 210 -9.69 6.37 -11.05
N PHE A 211 -9.85 5.76 -9.88
CA PHE A 211 -10.38 4.41 -9.80
C PHE A 211 -11.88 4.46 -10.09
N ARG A 212 -12.33 3.67 -11.04
CA ARG A 212 -13.72 3.55 -11.44
C ARG A 212 -14.10 2.10 -11.56
N GLU A 213 -15.17 1.73 -10.88
CA GLU A 213 -15.84 0.48 -11.16
C GLU A 213 -16.91 0.74 -12.22
N GLU A 214 -16.92 -0.05 -13.29
CA GLU A 214 -18.00 0.03 -14.25
C GLU A 214 -19.31 -0.50 -13.63
N ASN A 215 -20.43 0.10 -13.96
CA ASN A 215 -21.72 -0.29 -13.42
C ASN A 215 -22.12 -1.71 -13.83
N SER A 216 -22.77 -2.43 -12.93
CA SER A 216 -23.20 -3.82 -13.11
C SER A 216 -24.18 -4.09 -14.27
N SER A 217 -24.73 -3.04 -14.87
CA SER A 217 -25.54 -3.12 -16.08
C SER A 217 -24.73 -3.41 -17.35
N ASN A 218 -23.43 -3.07 -17.36
CA ASN A 218 -22.52 -3.45 -18.43
C ASN A 218 -21.82 -4.76 -18.03
N GLN A 219 -22.21 -5.87 -18.60
CA GLN A 219 -21.71 -7.24 -18.34
C GLN A 219 -20.17 -7.44 -18.49
N LYS A 220 -19.44 -6.37 -18.75
CA LYS A 220 -17.97 -6.36 -18.88
C LYS A 220 -17.22 -5.99 -17.61
N ILE A 221 -17.91 -5.74 -16.51
CA ILE A 221 -17.23 -5.53 -15.24
C ILE A 221 -16.56 -6.82 -14.86
N ALA A 222 -15.34 -6.69 -14.51
CA ALA A 222 -14.66 -7.78 -13.85
C ALA A 222 -15.55 -8.24 -12.68
N PRO A 223 -16.16 -9.41 -12.75
CA PRO A 223 -16.94 -9.96 -11.63
C PRO A 223 -16.04 -10.25 -10.42
N TYR A 224 -14.80 -9.84 -10.49
CA TYR A 224 -13.70 -10.18 -9.63
C TYR A 224 -13.99 -9.88 -8.17
N ASN A 225 -14.56 -8.71 -7.86
CA ASN A 225 -14.89 -8.38 -6.48
C ASN A 225 -16.13 -9.10 -5.96
N ARG A 226 -17.03 -9.54 -6.85
CA ARG A 226 -18.23 -10.29 -6.47
C ARG A 226 -17.92 -11.75 -6.12
N ASP A 227 -16.96 -12.34 -6.82
CA ASP A 227 -16.57 -13.73 -6.65
C ASP A 227 -15.32 -13.89 -5.79
N TYR A 228 -14.77 -12.77 -5.27
CA TYR A 228 -13.61 -12.81 -4.41
C TYR A 228 -13.96 -13.50 -3.08
N ARG A 229 -13.17 -14.48 -2.70
CA ARG A 229 -13.33 -15.17 -1.41
C ARG A 229 -12.51 -14.45 -0.36
N TYR A 230 -13.21 -13.82 0.56
CA TYR A 230 -12.60 -13.16 1.71
C TYR A 230 -12.40 -14.14 2.84
N GLU A 231 -11.27 -14.06 3.51
CA GLU A 231 -11.09 -14.72 4.79
C GLU A 231 -12.01 -14.07 5.84
N ASP A 232 -12.34 -14.84 6.86
CA ASP A 232 -13.05 -14.30 8.02
C ASP A 232 -12.18 -13.30 8.78
N VAL A 233 -12.80 -12.36 9.48
CA VAL A 233 -12.08 -11.42 10.34
C VAL A 233 -11.43 -12.20 11.48
N ASP A 234 -10.10 -12.24 11.50
CA ASP A 234 -9.36 -12.74 12.66
C ASP A 234 -9.48 -11.76 13.81
N LYS A 235 -10.24 -12.15 14.85
CA LYS A 235 -10.52 -11.29 16.00
C LYS A 235 -9.28 -10.94 16.82
N VAL A 236 -8.28 -11.83 16.86
CA VAL A 236 -7.02 -11.59 17.57
C VAL A 236 -6.22 -10.51 16.85
N VAL A 237 -6.14 -10.60 15.54
CA VAL A 237 -5.44 -9.60 14.72
C VAL A 237 -6.19 -8.27 14.70
N GLU A 238 -7.53 -8.29 14.63
CA GLU A 238 -8.36 -7.09 14.75
C GLU A 238 -8.09 -6.35 16.08
N GLU A 239 -8.12 -7.07 17.21
CA GLU A 239 -7.84 -6.52 18.53
C GLU A 239 -6.42 -5.96 18.63
N GLN A 240 -5.44 -6.65 18.06
CA GLN A 240 -4.05 -6.16 17.99
C GLN A 240 -3.96 -4.85 17.21
N ILE A 241 -4.55 -4.79 16.01
CA ILE A 241 -4.58 -3.56 15.19
C ILE A 241 -5.19 -2.40 15.99
N LEU A 242 -6.36 -2.59 16.57
CA LEU A 242 -7.02 -1.55 17.35
C LEU A 242 -6.21 -1.13 18.58
N SER A 243 -5.52 -2.06 19.22
CA SER A 243 -4.67 -1.80 20.38
C SER A 243 -3.44 -0.98 20.01
N ASP A 244 -2.73 -1.36 18.96
CA ASP A 244 -1.50 -0.72 18.51
C ASP A 244 -1.71 0.77 18.16
N TYR A 245 -2.91 1.12 17.70
CA TYR A 245 -3.29 2.50 17.34
C TYR A 245 -4.18 3.19 18.38
N ASN A 246 -4.36 2.60 19.57
CA ASN A 246 -5.20 3.11 20.66
C ASN A 246 -6.65 3.36 20.22
N CYS A 247 -7.19 2.45 19.41
CA CYS A 247 -8.52 2.55 18.81
C CYS A 247 -9.54 1.55 19.39
N GLN A 248 -9.25 0.83 20.48
CA GLN A 248 -10.12 -0.23 21.02
C GLN A 248 -11.54 0.26 21.32
N VAL A 249 -11.68 1.53 21.68
CA VAL A 249 -13.00 2.14 22.01
C VAL A 249 -13.97 2.16 20.84
N ILE A 250 -13.50 2.01 19.60
CA ILE A 250 -14.38 2.03 18.43
C ILE A 250 -14.93 0.66 18.06
N HIS A 251 -14.41 -0.42 18.62
CA HIS A 251 -14.76 -1.80 18.24
C HIS A 251 -16.28 -2.05 18.16
N THR A 252 -17.05 -1.44 19.05
CA THR A 252 -18.52 -1.55 19.06
C THR A 252 -19.24 -0.38 18.39
N SER A 253 -18.51 0.57 17.79
CA SER A 253 -19.18 1.72 17.16
C SER A 253 -19.85 1.31 15.84
N PRO A 254 -21.06 1.80 15.58
CA PRO A 254 -21.80 1.47 14.35
C PRO A 254 -21.02 1.83 13.08
N GLU A 255 -20.29 2.95 13.09
CA GLU A 255 -19.50 3.36 11.93
C GLU A 255 -18.34 2.41 11.64
N TYR A 256 -17.63 1.97 12.67
CA TYR A 256 -16.56 1.00 12.50
C TYR A 256 -17.11 -0.31 11.94
N GLN A 257 -18.16 -0.84 12.55
CA GLN A 257 -18.80 -2.09 12.13
C GLN A 257 -19.34 -2.01 10.68
N THR A 258 -19.95 -0.89 10.31
CA THR A 258 -20.40 -0.66 8.91
C THR A 258 -19.23 -0.63 7.93
N ASN A 259 -18.11 -0.01 8.29
CA ASN A 259 -16.95 0.10 7.41
C ASN A 259 -16.08 -1.16 7.34
N LEU A 260 -16.36 -2.18 8.15
CA LEU A 260 -15.80 -3.53 7.97
C LEU A 260 -16.43 -4.30 6.78
N ASP A 261 -17.55 -3.82 6.24
CA ASP A 261 -18.15 -4.43 5.06
C ASP A 261 -17.17 -4.38 3.87
N VAL A 262 -16.99 -5.52 3.23
CA VAL A 262 -16.11 -5.67 2.05
C VAL A 262 -16.52 -4.80 0.88
N ASN A 263 -17.80 -4.40 0.85
CA ASN A 263 -18.38 -3.58 -0.20
C ASN A 263 -18.24 -2.06 0.04
N THR A 264 -17.61 -1.64 1.13
CA THR A 264 -17.31 -0.21 1.29
C THR A 264 -16.33 0.27 0.21
N PRO A 265 -16.41 1.53 -0.21
CA PRO A 265 -15.62 2.02 -1.33
C PRO A 265 -14.12 1.76 -1.20
N THR A 266 -13.51 2.06 -0.04
CA THR A 266 -12.08 1.80 0.18
C THR A 266 -11.76 0.32 0.12
N ASN A 267 -12.57 -0.56 0.75
CA ASN A 267 -12.33 -2.00 0.76
C ASN A 267 -12.43 -2.59 -0.65
N ARG A 268 -13.36 -2.13 -1.48
CA ARG A 268 -13.43 -2.55 -2.90
C ARG A 268 -12.19 -2.15 -3.68
N VAL A 269 -11.68 -0.93 -3.47
CA VAL A 269 -10.43 -0.47 -4.09
C VAL A 269 -9.26 -1.38 -3.68
N LEU A 270 -9.14 -1.67 -2.38
CA LEU A 270 -8.09 -2.55 -1.88
C LEU A 270 -8.20 -3.97 -2.46
N THR A 271 -9.40 -4.54 -2.51
CA THR A 271 -9.60 -5.85 -3.15
C THR A 271 -9.19 -5.81 -4.62
N SER A 272 -9.60 -4.79 -5.35
CA SER A 272 -9.39 -4.69 -6.80
C SER A 272 -7.93 -4.44 -7.20
N MET A 273 -7.17 -3.75 -6.35
CA MET A 273 -5.81 -3.31 -6.69
C MET A 273 -4.74 -3.95 -5.81
N CYS A 274 -5.08 -4.39 -4.60
CA CYS A 274 -4.11 -4.87 -3.62
C CYS A 274 -4.25 -6.35 -3.28
N SER A 275 -5.30 -7.07 -3.72
CA SER A 275 -5.25 -8.53 -3.55
C SER A 275 -3.96 -9.07 -4.19
N PRO A 276 -3.33 -10.10 -3.61
CA PRO A 276 -2.01 -10.57 -4.04
C PRO A 276 -1.85 -10.71 -5.55
N GLU A 277 -2.81 -11.35 -6.20
CA GLU A 277 -2.81 -11.56 -7.66
C GLU A 277 -2.90 -10.25 -8.44
N ARG A 278 -3.66 -9.28 -7.92
CA ARG A 278 -3.84 -7.99 -8.60
C ARG A 278 -2.63 -7.10 -8.43
N LEU A 279 -2.08 -7.02 -7.22
CA LEU A 279 -0.90 -6.22 -6.97
C LEU A 279 0.29 -6.69 -7.82
N LEU A 280 0.47 -8.00 -7.96
CA LEU A 280 1.55 -8.56 -8.80
C LEU A 280 1.26 -8.46 -10.31
N TYR A 281 0.00 -8.26 -10.71
CA TYR A 281 -0.35 -8.02 -12.11
C TYR A 281 -0.14 -6.55 -12.53
N ILE A 282 -0.37 -5.60 -11.64
CA ILE A 282 -0.22 -4.15 -11.89
C ILE A 282 1.25 -3.78 -12.03
#